data_1826f216bb8b43f32b19368b4e7f6df8
#
_entry.id   1826f216bb8b43f32b19368b4e7f6df8
#
_cell.length_a   1.000
_cell.length_b   1.000
_cell.length_c   1.000
_cell.angle_alpha   90.00
_cell.angle_beta   90.00
_cell.angle_gamma   90.00
#
_symmetry.space_group_name_H-M   'P 1'
#
loop_
_entity.id
_entity.type
_entity.pdbx_description
1 polymer ?
#
loop_
_entity_poly.entity_id
_entity_poly.type
_entity_poly.pdbx_seq_one_letter_code
_entity_poly.pdbx_strand_id
1 'polypeptide(L)'
;MFWNYFTVFFISMVPIVEIRGAIPVATGLWLHPIPAYLTCILGNMVPVPFVYFLARKILVWGSEKPYIGRLFTRCLKKGEQGGQKLAKTAGRKGLATALILFVGIPLPGTGAWTGTLAASILDMGFKSTVAAVTAGVFISGIIMYLLSYGFVFLF
;
A
#
# COMPACT_ATOMS: atom_id res chain seq x y z
N MET A 1 26.81 -8.66 0.84
CA MET A 1 25.83 -8.43 1.93
C MET A 1 25.04 -7.12 1.73
N PHE A 2 25.70 -5.98 1.55
CA PHE A 2 25.04 -4.68 1.33
C PHE A 2 24.11 -4.66 0.09
N TRP A 3 24.53 -5.22 -1.04
CA TRP A 3 23.74 -5.33 -2.26
C TRP A 3 22.41 -6.07 -2.07
N ASN A 4 22.35 -7.07 -1.20
CA ASN A 4 21.12 -7.82 -0.93
C ASN A 4 20.05 -6.94 -0.27
N TYR A 5 20.46 -6.00 0.61
CA TYR A 5 19.51 -5.02 1.17
C TYR A 5 18.97 -4.05 0.12
N PHE A 6 19.81 -3.61 -0.82
CA PHE A 6 19.36 -2.81 -1.97
C PHE A 6 18.35 -3.58 -2.82
N THR A 7 18.63 -4.86 -3.08
CA THR A 7 17.73 -5.72 -3.85
C THR A 7 16.35 -5.81 -3.20
N VAL A 8 16.27 -6.10 -1.92
CA VAL A 8 14.97 -6.21 -1.23
C VAL A 8 14.27 -4.86 -1.08
N PHE A 9 15.02 -3.77 -0.96
CA PHE A 9 14.46 -2.41 -1.00
C PHE A 9 13.74 -2.14 -2.31
N PHE A 10 14.39 -2.38 -3.46
CA PHE A 10 13.78 -2.17 -4.76
C PHE A 10 12.63 -3.14 -5.05
N ILE A 11 12.76 -4.41 -4.67
CA ILE A 11 11.69 -5.40 -4.79
C ILE A 11 10.45 -4.92 -4.01
N SER A 12 10.65 -4.36 -2.83
CA SER A 12 9.56 -3.83 -2.00
C SER A 12 8.85 -2.62 -2.62
N MET A 13 9.52 -1.87 -3.52
CA MET A 13 8.92 -0.76 -4.25
C MET A 13 8.05 -1.20 -5.42
N VAL A 14 8.25 -2.42 -5.95
CA VAL A 14 7.55 -2.89 -7.14
C VAL A 14 6.07 -3.13 -6.84
N PRO A 15 5.15 -2.55 -7.64
CA PRO A 15 3.71 -2.83 -7.48
C PRO A 15 3.46 -4.33 -7.61
N ILE A 16 2.49 -4.84 -6.87
CA ILE A 16 2.09 -6.26 -6.79
C ILE A 16 3.02 -7.10 -5.89
N VAL A 17 4.35 -6.95 -6.01
CA VAL A 17 5.32 -7.70 -5.19
C VAL A 17 5.36 -7.14 -3.77
N GLU A 18 5.65 -5.84 -3.65
CA GLU A 18 5.63 -5.09 -2.38
C GLU A 18 6.42 -5.78 -1.24
N ILE A 19 6.07 -5.48 0.00
CA ILE A 19 6.67 -6.10 1.19
C ILE A 19 6.42 -7.62 1.25
N ARG A 20 5.36 -8.10 0.60
CA ARG A 20 4.96 -9.51 0.60
C ARG A 20 5.93 -10.41 -0.15
N GLY A 21 6.47 -9.93 -1.25
CA GLY A 21 7.52 -10.64 -1.96
C GLY A 21 8.91 -10.30 -1.45
N ALA A 22 9.12 -9.07 -0.98
CA ALA A 22 10.43 -8.64 -0.48
C ALA A 22 10.87 -9.40 0.79
N ILE A 23 9.96 -9.69 1.73
CA ILE A 23 10.29 -10.41 2.96
C ILE A 23 10.68 -11.87 2.69
N PRO A 24 9.93 -12.69 1.91
CA PRO A 24 10.38 -14.03 1.54
C PRO A 24 11.74 -14.03 0.83
N VAL A 25 11.97 -13.08 -0.08
CA VAL A 25 13.28 -12.94 -0.75
C VAL A 25 14.38 -12.60 0.27
N ALA A 26 14.13 -11.68 1.21
CA ALA A 26 15.08 -11.33 2.26
C ALA A 26 15.44 -12.53 3.15
N THR A 27 14.45 -13.37 3.47
CA THR A 27 14.63 -14.61 4.23
C THR A 27 15.44 -15.62 3.43
N GLY A 28 15.15 -15.79 2.13
CA GLY A 28 15.92 -16.67 1.25
C GLY A 28 17.37 -16.23 1.00
N LEU A 29 17.64 -14.93 1.13
CA LEU A 29 18.99 -14.36 1.07
C LEU A 29 19.71 -14.39 2.43
N TRP A 30 19.13 -15.01 3.44
CA TRP A 30 19.66 -15.09 4.80
C TRP A 30 20.04 -13.75 5.41
N LEU A 31 19.29 -12.71 5.07
CA LEU A 31 19.49 -11.37 5.62
C LEU A 31 19.08 -11.33 7.10
N HIS A 32 19.79 -10.51 7.87
CA HIS A 32 19.42 -10.31 9.26
C HIS A 32 18.00 -9.77 9.38
N PRO A 33 17.12 -10.39 10.17
CA PRO A 33 15.67 -10.15 10.16
C PRO A 33 15.27 -8.70 10.33
N ILE A 34 15.76 -8.05 11.38
CA ILE A 34 15.34 -6.68 11.75
C ILE A 34 15.74 -5.64 10.68
N PRO A 35 17.02 -5.55 10.25
CA PRO A 35 17.39 -4.63 9.17
C PRO A 35 16.67 -4.91 7.86
N ALA A 36 16.47 -6.17 7.49
CA ALA A 36 15.76 -6.55 6.28
C ALA A 36 14.29 -6.08 6.31
N TYR A 37 13.61 -6.32 7.42
CA TYR A 37 12.24 -5.87 7.65
C TYR A 37 12.10 -4.35 7.52
N LEU A 38 12.96 -3.58 8.18
CA LEU A 38 12.97 -2.12 8.10
C LEU A 38 13.25 -1.63 6.68
N THR A 39 14.19 -2.26 5.98
CA THR A 39 14.53 -1.94 4.59
C THR A 39 13.33 -2.18 3.65
N CYS A 40 12.62 -3.29 3.83
CA CYS A 40 11.42 -3.59 3.06
C CYS A 40 10.30 -2.57 3.32
N ILE A 41 10.08 -2.17 4.57
CA ILE A 41 9.10 -1.12 4.91
C ILE A 41 9.47 0.20 4.24
N LEU A 42 10.71 0.64 4.38
CA LEU A 42 11.17 1.89 3.75
C LEU A 42 10.98 1.86 2.24
N GLY A 43 11.38 0.77 1.57
CA GLY A 43 11.17 0.60 0.13
C GLY A 43 9.69 0.67 -0.26
N ASN A 44 8.83 0.01 0.51
CA ASN A 44 7.39 -0.02 0.23
C ASN A 44 6.69 1.33 0.47
N MET A 45 7.26 2.19 1.31
CA MET A 45 6.71 3.52 1.60
C MET A 45 7.12 4.60 0.57
N VAL A 46 8.22 4.41 -0.15
CA VAL A 46 8.69 5.38 -1.16
C VAL A 46 7.65 5.68 -2.24
N PRO A 47 6.95 4.70 -2.85
CA PRO A 47 5.95 4.97 -3.87
C PRO A 47 4.68 5.66 -3.36
N VAL A 48 4.36 5.54 -2.08
CA VAL A 48 3.08 6.00 -1.49
C VAL A 48 2.75 7.46 -1.81
N PRO A 49 3.64 8.45 -1.57
CA PRO A 49 3.35 9.84 -1.91
C PRO A 49 3.18 10.04 -3.43
N PHE A 50 3.98 9.36 -4.24
CA PHE A 50 3.86 9.45 -5.70
C PHE A 50 2.53 8.89 -6.19
N VAL A 51 2.14 7.72 -5.72
CA VAL A 51 0.86 7.08 -6.08
C VAL A 51 -0.31 7.96 -5.64
N TYR A 52 -0.27 8.52 -4.42
CA TYR A 52 -1.34 9.36 -3.91
C TYR A 52 -1.58 10.60 -4.77
N PHE A 53 -0.53 11.36 -5.05
CA PHE A 53 -0.65 12.59 -5.83
C PHE A 53 -0.84 12.34 -7.32
N LEU A 54 -0.18 11.33 -7.88
CA LEU A 54 -0.27 11.01 -9.29
C LEU A 54 -1.64 10.43 -9.66
N ALA A 55 -2.19 9.55 -8.82
CA ALA A 55 -3.51 8.97 -9.04
C ALA A 55 -4.57 10.07 -9.13
N ARG A 56 -4.57 11.02 -8.19
CA ARG A 56 -5.51 12.15 -8.22
C ARG A 56 -5.31 13.04 -9.44
N LYS A 57 -4.06 13.38 -9.78
CA LYS A 57 -3.74 14.16 -10.98
C LYS A 57 -4.21 13.49 -12.27
N ILE A 58 -3.97 12.19 -12.41
CA ILE A 58 -4.39 11.41 -13.58
C ILE A 58 -5.92 11.38 -13.67
N LEU A 59 -6.63 11.18 -12.55
CA LEU A 59 -8.08 11.15 -12.52
C LEU A 59 -8.68 12.50 -12.89
N VAL A 60 -8.16 13.61 -12.37
CA VAL A 60 -8.59 14.97 -12.70
C VAL A 60 -8.30 15.28 -14.17
N TRP A 61 -7.07 15.03 -14.61
CA TRP A 61 -6.67 15.25 -16.01
C TRP A 61 -7.51 14.40 -16.99
N GLY A 62 -7.75 13.14 -16.63
CA GLY A 62 -8.58 12.24 -17.44
C GLY A 62 -10.05 12.67 -17.52
N SER A 63 -10.59 13.32 -16.47
CA SER A 63 -11.97 13.81 -16.46
C SER A 63 -12.23 14.94 -17.46
N GLU A 64 -11.18 15.67 -17.86
CA GLU A 64 -11.26 16.76 -18.84
C GLU A 64 -11.19 16.26 -20.30
N LYS A 65 -10.93 14.98 -20.55
CA LYS A 65 -10.80 14.43 -21.91
C LYS A 65 -12.15 14.02 -22.50
N PRO A 66 -12.43 14.33 -23.79
CA PRO A 66 -13.74 14.11 -24.41
C PRO A 66 -14.14 12.63 -24.51
N TYR A 67 -13.18 11.71 -24.67
CA TYR A 67 -13.47 10.28 -24.88
C TYR A 67 -13.55 9.47 -23.56
N ILE A 68 -12.70 9.78 -22.59
CA ILE A 68 -12.57 9.02 -21.33
C ILE A 68 -13.06 9.82 -20.11
N GLY A 69 -13.36 11.10 -20.29
CA GLY A 69 -13.76 12.00 -19.20
C GLY A 69 -14.98 11.52 -18.43
N ARG A 70 -15.97 10.92 -19.11
CA ARG A 70 -17.16 10.37 -18.43
C ARG A 70 -16.83 9.24 -17.46
N LEU A 71 -15.87 8.37 -17.79
CA LEU A 71 -15.43 7.27 -16.94
C LEU A 71 -14.69 7.82 -15.71
N PHE A 72 -13.73 8.71 -15.95
CA PHE A 72 -12.91 9.31 -14.87
C PHE A 72 -13.76 10.18 -13.94
N THR A 73 -14.69 10.97 -14.47
CA THR A 73 -15.64 11.76 -13.67
C THR A 73 -16.55 10.86 -12.82
N ARG A 74 -17.00 9.71 -13.36
CA ARG A 74 -17.77 8.73 -12.59
C ARG A 74 -16.94 8.11 -11.47
N CYS A 75 -15.68 7.76 -11.74
CA CYS A 75 -14.76 7.23 -10.72
C CYS A 75 -14.53 8.23 -9.60
N LEU A 76 -14.24 9.50 -9.94
CA LEU A 76 -14.06 10.57 -8.96
C LEU A 76 -15.32 10.78 -8.11
N LYS A 77 -16.49 10.99 -8.75
CA LYS A 77 -17.76 11.21 -8.03
C LYS A 77 -18.14 10.02 -7.14
N LYS A 78 -18.03 8.79 -7.65
CA LYS A 78 -18.30 7.59 -6.84
C LYS A 78 -17.32 7.42 -5.70
N GLY A 79 -16.04 7.71 -5.94
CA GLY A 79 -15.01 7.66 -4.91
C GLY A 79 -15.26 8.69 -3.81
N GLU A 80 -15.49 9.95 -4.17
CA GLU A 80 -15.80 11.02 -3.21
C GLU A 80 -17.09 10.76 -2.43
N GLN A 81 -18.16 10.31 -3.12
CA GLN A 81 -19.41 9.93 -2.46
C GLN A 81 -19.26 8.72 -1.53
N GLY A 82 -18.50 7.72 -1.96
CA GLY A 82 -18.16 6.54 -1.15
C GLY A 82 -17.37 6.94 0.09
N GLY A 83 -16.34 7.77 -0.08
CA GLY A 83 -15.52 8.30 1.00
C GLY A 83 -16.35 9.12 1.99
N GLN A 84 -17.21 10.00 1.50
CA GLN A 84 -18.11 10.81 2.35
C GLN A 84 -19.15 9.96 3.10
N LYS A 85 -19.74 8.94 2.44
CA LYS A 85 -20.65 8.00 3.10
C LYS A 85 -19.98 7.23 4.21
N LEU A 86 -18.82 6.65 3.92
CA LEU A 86 -18.03 5.91 4.90
C LEU A 86 -17.57 6.82 6.05
N ALA A 87 -17.13 8.04 5.75
CA ALA A 87 -16.74 9.01 6.75
C ALA A 87 -17.92 9.45 7.63
N LYS A 88 -19.14 9.54 7.08
CA LYS A 88 -20.35 9.84 7.85
C LYS A 88 -20.79 8.66 8.73
N THR A 89 -20.64 7.43 8.25
CA THR A 89 -21.12 6.23 8.95
C THR A 89 -20.10 5.72 9.98
N ALA A 90 -18.83 5.66 9.60
CA ALA A 90 -17.76 5.11 10.45
C ALA A 90 -16.81 6.18 11.01
N GLY A 91 -16.98 7.44 10.61
CA GLY A 91 -16.07 8.53 10.92
C GLY A 91 -14.73 8.43 10.18
N ARG A 92 -13.91 9.47 10.27
CA ARG A 92 -12.55 9.48 9.68
C ARG A 92 -11.65 8.37 10.25
N LYS A 93 -11.84 8.02 11.51
CA LYS A 93 -11.12 6.92 12.18
C LYS A 93 -11.51 5.57 11.60
N GLY A 94 -12.79 5.33 11.33
CA GLY A 94 -13.27 4.09 10.70
C GLY A 94 -12.71 3.88 9.30
N LEU A 95 -12.62 4.95 8.51
CA LEU A 95 -12.01 4.92 7.18
C LEU A 95 -10.51 4.57 7.24
N ALA A 96 -9.78 5.17 8.19
CA ALA A 96 -8.37 4.86 8.41
C ALA A 96 -8.18 3.41 8.88
N THR A 97 -9.03 2.92 9.79
CA THR A 97 -9.01 1.53 10.26
C THR A 97 -9.27 0.55 9.12
N ALA A 98 -10.26 0.83 8.26
CA ALA A 98 -10.53 0.01 7.08
C ALA A 98 -9.32 -0.05 6.13
N LEU A 99 -8.64 1.09 5.93
CA LEU A 99 -7.44 1.14 5.10
C LEU A 99 -6.27 0.36 5.74
N ILE A 100 -6.09 0.45 7.06
CA ILE A 100 -5.08 -0.34 7.79
C ILE A 100 -5.32 -1.84 7.59
N LEU A 101 -6.56 -2.29 7.75
CA LEU A 101 -6.91 -3.70 7.55
C LEU A 101 -6.73 -4.13 6.09
N PHE A 102 -7.15 -3.30 5.14
CA PHE A 102 -7.01 -3.57 3.71
C PHE A 102 -5.54 -3.74 3.29
N VAL A 103 -4.65 -2.89 3.80
CA VAL A 103 -3.21 -2.98 3.52
C VAL A 103 -2.54 -4.05 4.38
N GLY A 104 -3.00 -4.22 5.62
CA GLY A 104 -2.40 -5.11 6.62
C GLY A 104 -2.64 -6.60 6.35
N ILE A 105 -3.78 -6.95 5.75
CA ILE A 105 -4.07 -8.34 5.41
C ILE A 105 -3.35 -8.70 4.11
N PRO A 106 -2.41 -9.67 4.10
CA PRO A 106 -1.60 -9.99 2.92
C PRO A 106 -2.38 -10.83 1.89
N LEU A 107 -3.38 -10.24 1.25
CA LEU A 107 -4.13 -10.85 0.15
C LEU A 107 -3.65 -10.32 -1.21
N PRO A 108 -3.73 -11.12 -2.28
CA PRO A 108 -3.42 -10.65 -3.63
C PRO A 108 -4.28 -9.44 -4.00
N GLY A 109 -3.66 -8.37 -4.48
CA GLY A 109 -4.36 -7.15 -4.88
C GLY A 109 -4.69 -6.17 -3.76
N THR A 110 -4.42 -6.49 -2.51
CA THR A 110 -4.41 -5.51 -1.40
C THR A 110 -2.97 -5.05 -1.14
N GLY A 111 -2.71 -3.87 -0.65
CA GLY A 111 -1.35 -3.45 -0.34
C GLY A 111 -1.17 -1.95 -0.33
N ALA A 112 0.07 -1.49 -0.22
CA ALA A 112 0.37 -0.06 -0.13
C ALA A 112 -0.01 0.70 -1.41
N TRP A 113 0.26 0.12 -2.59
CA TRP A 113 -0.10 0.72 -3.88
C TRP A 113 -1.61 0.86 -4.05
N THR A 114 -2.34 -0.25 -3.95
CA THR A 114 -3.79 -0.29 -4.12
C THR A 114 -4.52 0.44 -3.00
N GLY A 115 -4.05 0.33 -1.77
CA GLY A 115 -4.58 1.06 -0.62
C GLY A 115 -4.42 2.56 -0.76
N THR A 116 -3.24 3.04 -1.20
CA THR A 116 -2.98 4.46 -1.45
C THR A 116 -3.82 4.98 -2.60
N LEU A 117 -3.96 4.21 -3.68
CA LEU A 117 -4.83 4.55 -4.81
C LEU A 117 -6.28 4.69 -4.36
N ALA A 118 -6.80 3.72 -3.61
CA ALA A 118 -8.15 3.76 -3.06
C ALA A 118 -8.35 4.97 -2.13
N ALA A 119 -7.41 5.24 -1.24
CA ALA A 119 -7.46 6.39 -0.34
C ALA A 119 -7.45 7.73 -1.08
N SER A 120 -6.69 7.83 -2.19
CA SER A 120 -6.67 9.01 -3.05
C SER A 120 -8.02 9.23 -3.75
N ILE A 121 -8.65 8.16 -4.25
CA ILE A 121 -9.98 8.22 -4.89
C ILE A 121 -11.06 8.58 -3.86
N LEU A 122 -10.98 8.05 -2.66
CA LEU A 122 -11.92 8.32 -1.55
C LEU A 122 -11.71 9.69 -0.90
N ASP A 123 -10.77 10.48 -1.40
CA ASP A 123 -10.40 11.79 -0.86
C ASP A 123 -10.02 11.77 0.63
N MET A 124 -9.36 10.70 1.04
CA MET A 124 -8.73 10.65 2.37
C MET A 124 -7.55 11.63 2.41
N GLY A 125 -7.44 12.43 3.45
CA GLY A 125 -6.32 13.35 3.58
C GLY A 125 -4.96 12.64 3.53
N PHE A 126 -3.96 13.24 2.86
CA PHE A 126 -2.63 12.64 2.67
C PHE A 126 -2.00 12.12 3.97
N LYS A 127 -2.02 12.92 5.04
CA LYS A 127 -1.45 12.52 6.35
C LYS A 127 -2.15 11.27 6.92
N SER A 128 -3.48 11.21 6.82
CA SER A 128 -4.27 10.07 7.28
C SER A 128 -3.96 8.82 6.44
N THR A 129 -3.83 8.99 5.13
CA THR A 129 -3.47 7.91 4.21
C THR A 129 -2.09 7.35 4.52
N VAL A 130 -1.07 8.20 4.62
CA VAL A 130 0.30 7.77 4.93
C VAL A 130 0.35 7.03 6.26
N ALA A 131 -0.27 7.58 7.31
CA ALA A 131 -0.31 6.93 8.63
C ALA A 131 -0.99 5.55 8.60
N ALA A 132 -2.15 5.46 7.93
CA ALA A 132 -2.89 4.21 7.83
C ALA A 132 -2.18 3.17 6.96
N VAL A 133 -1.61 3.58 5.81
CA VAL A 133 -0.83 2.68 4.94
C VAL A 133 0.42 2.20 5.66
N THR A 134 1.14 3.08 6.36
CA THR A 134 2.32 2.70 7.16
C THR A 134 1.96 1.64 8.21
N ALA A 135 0.90 1.87 8.98
CA ALA A 135 0.44 0.90 9.98
C ALA A 135 0.05 -0.44 9.33
N GLY A 136 -0.65 -0.40 8.19
CA GLY A 136 -0.99 -1.61 7.43
C GLY A 136 0.22 -2.36 6.91
N VAL A 137 1.22 -1.65 6.37
CA VAL A 137 2.48 -2.24 5.89
C VAL A 137 3.26 -2.90 7.04
N PHE A 138 3.29 -2.28 8.23
CA PHE A 138 3.88 -2.90 9.42
C PHE A 138 3.19 -4.22 9.77
N ILE A 139 1.86 -4.24 9.83
CA ILE A 139 1.09 -5.45 10.13
C ILE A 139 1.33 -6.52 9.06
N SER A 140 1.20 -6.17 7.78
CA SER A 140 1.44 -7.08 6.66
C SER A 140 2.86 -7.66 6.70
N GLY A 141 3.84 -6.83 7.01
CA GLY A 141 5.23 -7.24 7.15
C GLY A 141 5.46 -8.23 8.28
N ILE A 142 4.84 -8.01 9.47
CA ILE A 142 4.91 -8.96 10.59
C ILE A 142 4.31 -10.30 10.19
N ILE A 143 3.13 -10.30 9.56
CA ILE A 143 2.47 -11.53 9.12
C ILE A 143 3.35 -12.27 8.11
N MET A 144 3.89 -11.58 7.11
CA MET A 144 4.76 -12.17 6.09
C MET A 144 6.07 -12.69 6.69
N TYR A 145 6.60 -11.98 7.69
CA TYR A 145 7.79 -12.42 8.41
C TYR A 145 7.53 -13.73 9.15
N LEU A 146 6.46 -13.81 9.92
CA LEU A 146 6.07 -15.03 10.64
C LEU A 146 5.82 -16.20 9.68
N LEU A 147 5.16 -15.96 8.55
CA LEU A 147 4.93 -16.99 7.54
C LEU A 147 6.24 -17.45 6.88
N SER A 148 7.12 -16.53 6.51
CA SER A 148 8.38 -16.87 5.84
C SER A 148 9.34 -17.62 6.75
N TYR A 149 9.49 -17.19 7.99
CA TYR A 149 10.34 -17.89 8.98
C TYR A 149 9.70 -19.19 9.45
N GLY A 150 8.39 -19.21 9.66
CA GLY A 150 7.66 -20.44 10.00
C GLY A 150 7.84 -21.52 8.94
N PHE A 151 7.83 -21.12 7.66
CA PHE A 151 8.06 -22.05 6.55
C PHE A 151 9.50 -22.59 6.53
N VAL A 152 10.49 -21.74 6.77
CA VAL A 152 11.93 -22.14 6.81
C VAL A 152 12.25 -23.04 8.01
N PHE A 153 11.52 -22.90 9.13
CA PHE A 153 11.69 -23.78 10.30
C PHE A 153 10.98 -25.13 10.17
N LEU A 154 9.97 -25.25 9.30
CA LEU A 154 9.19 -26.47 9.08
C LEU A 154 9.79 -27.40 8.01
N PHE A 155 10.66 -26.90 7.14
CA PHE A 155 11.31 -27.62 6.05
C PHE A 155 12.82 -27.43 6.07
#